data_b1e9306f38fa2cf94cf5384691d66565
#
_entry.id   b1e9306f38fa2cf94cf5384691d66565
#
_cell.length_a   1.000
_cell.length_b   1.000
_cell.length_c   1.000
_cell.angle_alpha   90.00
_cell.angle_beta   90.00
_cell.angle_gamma   90.00
#
_symmetry.space_group_name_H-M   'P 1'
#
loop_
_entity.id
_entity.type
_entity.pdbx_description
1 polymer ?
#
loop_
_entity_poly.entity_id
_entity_poly.type
_entity_poly.pdbx_seq_one_letter_code
_entity_poly.pdbx_strand_id
1 'polypeptide(L)'
;MSPSRAALKCSSAKFTIRRLRRRDLPSDTVSLARYLIGRVVVHNLPAGRLSGRIVETEAYPPGDPAGHHFRGPTPRIRSMYLAPGHAYIFFNYGAHFMLNVVSEPAGTAAAILIRGIEPLEGIELMQRHRKTTLLLDLTRGPGRLAAAFQIDRRHDGLDLCAPGPLWLGETSHPIGPIESTVRIGITRAADRLLRFYERGNPFVSGPKSLLLPGTTSKTSSSRSK
;
A
#
# COMPACT_ATOMS: atom_id res chain seq x y z
N MET A 1 -13.31 2.95 -35.30
CA MET A 1 -14.19 3.45 -34.22
C MET A 1 -13.44 3.30 -32.90
N SER A 2 -12.95 4.42 -32.33
CA SER A 2 -12.19 4.42 -31.08
C SER A 2 -13.13 4.24 -29.87
N PRO A 3 -12.76 3.44 -28.86
CA PRO A 3 -13.56 3.31 -27.66
C PRO A 3 -13.50 4.60 -26.82
N SER A 4 -14.70 5.08 -26.51
CA SER A 4 -15.01 6.24 -25.69
C SER A 4 -14.21 6.28 -24.38
N ARG A 5 -13.55 7.41 -24.12
CA ARG A 5 -13.01 7.79 -22.80
C ARG A 5 -14.18 7.93 -21.81
N ALA A 6 -14.50 6.85 -21.11
CA ALA A 6 -15.34 6.94 -19.93
C ALA A 6 -14.54 7.72 -18.86
N ALA A 7 -14.93 8.98 -18.64
CA ALA A 7 -14.44 9.77 -17.51
C ALA A 7 -14.87 9.05 -16.23
N LEU A 8 -13.90 8.52 -15.49
CA LEU A 8 -14.11 8.06 -14.12
C LEU A 8 -14.60 9.28 -13.32
N LYS A 9 -15.91 9.37 -13.11
CA LYS A 9 -16.51 10.37 -12.23
C LYS A 9 -16.09 10.03 -10.83
N CYS A 10 -15.11 10.78 -10.30
CA CYS A 10 -14.81 10.77 -8.87
C CYS A 10 -16.07 11.23 -8.15
N SER A 11 -16.74 10.31 -7.45
CA SER A 11 -17.92 10.61 -6.63
C SER A 11 -17.46 11.53 -5.50
N SER A 12 -18.00 12.73 -5.42
CA SER A 12 -17.74 13.74 -4.38
C SER A 12 -18.42 13.39 -3.03
N ALA A 13 -18.68 12.12 -2.76
CA ALA A 13 -19.17 11.69 -1.47
C ALA A 13 -18.10 12.00 -0.41
N LYS A 14 -18.40 12.93 0.49
CA LYS A 14 -17.55 13.26 1.64
C LYS A 14 -17.52 12.04 2.58
N PHE A 15 -16.50 11.21 2.44
CA PHE A 15 -16.29 10.11 3.38
C PHE A 15 -15.67 10.65 4.68
N THR A 16 -16.26 10.28 5.81
CA THR A 16 -15.62 10.50 7.10
C THR A 16 -14.48 9.50 7.25
N ILE A 17 -13.25 10.01 7.37
CA ILE A 17 -12.08 9.17 7.62
C ILE A 17 -11.82 9.19 9.13
N ARG A 18 -11.98 8.04 9.78
CA ARG A 18 -11.66 7.83 11.19
C ARG A 18 -10.24 7.29 11.32
N ARG A 19 -9.44 7.82 12.24
CA ARG A 19 -8.07 7.33 12.49
C ARG A 19 -8.11 5.91 13.04
N LEU A 20 -7.23 5.04 12.53
CA LEU A 20 -7.00 3.71 13.09
C LEU A 20 -6.34 3.82 14.48
N ARG A 21 -6.71 2.94 15.37
CA ARG A 21 -6.06 2.79 16.68
C ARG A 21 -5.15 1.57 16.62
N ARG A 22 -3.96 1.65 17.21
CA ARG A 22 -2.99 0.55 17.23
C ARG A 22 -3.58 -0.77 17.73
N ARG A 23 -4.46 -0.72 18.73
CA ARG A 23 -5.14 -1.91 19.28
C ARG A 23 -6.06 -2.62 18.28
N ASP A 24 -6.45 -1.94 17.20
CA ASP A 24 -7.34 -2.49 16.17
C ASP A 24 -6.54 -3.15 15.04
N LEU A 25 -5.20 -3.08 15.08
CA LEU A 25 -4.32 -3.69 14.08
C LEU A 25 -4.14 -5.20 14.38
N PRO A 26 -4.24 -6.07 13.35
CA PRO A 26 -3.83 -7.47 13.46
C PRO A 26 -2.40 -7.62 13.99
N SER A 27 -2.15 -8.71 14.72
CA SER A 27 -0.89 -8.95 15.44
C SER A 27 0.23 -9.58 14.61
N ASP A 28 -0.06 -9.99 13.37
CA ASP A 28 0.94 -10.59 12.47
C ASP A 28 1.01 -9.85 11.13
N THR A 29 2.18 -9.94 10.49
CA THR A 29 2.50 -9.22 9.26
C THR A 29 1.55 -9.53 8.10
N VAL A 30 1.17 -10.79 7.92
CA VAL A 30 0.35 -11.22 6.77
C VAL A 30 -1.10 -10.77 6.93
N SER A 31 -1.67 -10.97 8.12
CA SER A 31 -3.02 -10.51 8.45
C SER A 31 -3.11 -8.99 8.39
N LEU A 32 -2.09 -8.28 8.90
CA LEU A 32 -2.07 -6.81 8.83
C LEU A 32 -1.93 -6.31 7.38
N ALA A 33 -1.14 -6.98 6.54
CA ALA A 33 -1.02 -6.60 5.12
C ALA A 33 -2.36 -6.70 4.37
N ARG A 34 -3.14 -7.74 4.64
CA ARG A 34 -4.50 -7.89 4.10
C ARG A 34 -5.48 -6.87 4.69
N TYR A 35 -5.39 -6.64 6.00
CA TYR A 35 -6.24 -5.68 6.72
C TYR A 35 -6.04 -4.25 6.21
N LEU A 36 -4.82 -3.88 5.82
CA LEU A 36 -4.53 -2.54 5.29
C LEU A 36 -5.17 -2.28 3.92
N ILE A 37 -5.55 -3.28 3.14
CA ILE A 37 -6.36 -3.08 1.93
C ILE A 37 -7.70 -2.45 2.33
N GLY A 38 -8.06 -1.36 1.65
CA GLY A 38 -9.25 -0.55 1.95
C GLY A 38 -9.05 0.48 3.06
N ARG A 39 -7.95 0.45 3.82
CA ARG A 39 -7.59 1.51 4.76
C ARG A 39 -7.07 2.74 4.01
N VAL A 40 -7.03 3.87 4.68
CA VAL A 40 -6.71 5.16 4.06
C VAL A 40 -5.40 5.69 4.61
N VAL A 41 -4.52 6.12 3.72
CA VAL A 41 -3.38 6.98 4.06
C VAL A 41 -3.84 8.42 3.97
N VAL A 42 -3.59 9.22 5.02
CA VAL A 42 -3.88 10.65 5.06
C VAL A 42 -2.59 11.40 5.33
N HIS A 43 -2.32 12.44 4.55
CA HIS A 43 -1.23 13.38 4.80
C HIS A 43 -1.75 14.82 4.78
N ASN A 44 -1.67 15.48 5.93
CA ASN A 44 -2.04 16.89 6.09
C ASN A 44 -0.81 17.75 5.78
N LEU A 45 -0.79 18.40 4.64
CA LEU A 45 0.25 19.33 4.23
C LEU A 45 -0.22 20.78 4.44
N PRO A 46 0.69 21.75 4.58
CA PRO A 46 0.30 23.17 4.59
C PRO A 46 -0.51 23.58 3.36
N ALA A 47 -0.22 22.96 2.21
CA ALA A 47 -0.90 23.23 0.94
C ALA A 47 -2.27 22.54 0.80
N GLY A 48 -2.66 21.69 1.73
CA GLY A 48 -3.92 20.95 1.71
C GLY A 48 -3.79 19.49 2.12
N ARG A 49 -4.93 18.85 2.32
CA ARG A 49 -5.02 17.45 2.72
C ARG A 49 -4.94 16.54 1.51
N LEU A 50 -4.12 15.49 1.63
CA LEU A 50 -4.08 14.37 0.71
C LEU A 50 -4.66 13.15 1.41
N SER A 51 -5.51 12.40 0.73
CA SER A 51 -5.94 11.09 1.21
C SER A 51 -6.15 10.11 0.06
N GLY A 52 -6.02 8.82 0.38
CA GLY A 52 -6.25 7.77 -0.59
C GLY A 52 -6.33 6.39 0.04
N ARG A 53 -7.09 5.52 -0.59
CA ARG A 53 -7.39 4.17 -0.15
C ARG A 53 -6.30 3.21 -0.61
N ILE A 54 -5.73 2.44 0.30
CA ILE A 54 -4.74 1.40 0.00
C ILE A 54 -5.42 0.28 -0.79
N VAL A 55 -4.89 -0.05 -1.94
CA VAL A 55 -5.42 -1.10 -2.82
C VAL A 55 -4.41 -2.21 -3.10
N GLU A 56 -3.15 -2.03 -2.68
CA GLU A 56 -2.08 -3.00 -2.89
C GLU A 56 -1.01 -2.90 -1.80
N THR A 57 -0.61 -4.06 -1.25
CA THR A 57 0.42 -4.19 -0.22
C THR A 57 1.35 -5.37 -0.51
N GLU A 58 2.56 -5.36 0.07
CA GLU A 58 3.44 -6.53 0.15
C GLU A 58 3.90 -6.75 1.59
N ALA A 59 3.76 -7.99 2.07
CA ALA A 59 4.22 -8.38 3.40
C ALA A 59 5.67 -8.86 3.37
N TYR A 60 6.44 -8.43 4.38
CA TYR A 60 7.81 -8.85 4.65
C TYR A 60 7.90 -9.30 6.12
N PRO A 61 7.44 -10.55 6.42
CA PRO A 61 7.38 -11.08 7.78
C PRO A 61 8.77 -11.33 8.38
N PRO A 62 8.88 -11.60 9.70
CA PRO A 62 10.15 -11.92 10.33
C PRO A 62 10.86 -13.07 9.63
N GLY A 63 12.19 -12.96 9.45
CA GLY A 63 13.00 -13.96 8.77
C GLY A 63 12.81 -14.07 7.26
N ASP A 64 12.08 -13.16 6.63
CA ASP A 64 11.91 -13.19 5.17
C ASP A 64 13.22 -12.86 4.44
N PRO A 65 13.74 -13.76 3.57
CA PRO A 65 15.00 -13.53 2.85
C PRO A 65 14.98 -12.32 1.91
N ALA A 66 13.80 -11.84 1.51
CA ALA A 66 13.63 -10.64 0.70
C ALA A 66 13.52 -9.35 1.54
N GLY A 67 13.36 -9.46 2.87
CA GLY A 67 13.23 -8.32 3.77
C GLY A 67 14.58 -7.67 4.10
N HIS A 68 14.60 -6.36 4.28
CA HIS A 68 15.80 -5.61 4.68
C HIS A 68 16.37 -6.09 6.03
N HIS A 69 15.52 -6.62 6.90
CA HIS A 69 15.85 -7.12 8.24
C HIS A 69 16.51 -8.51 8.23
N PHE A 70 16.54 -9.21 7.10
CA PHE A 70 17.07 -10.57 7.02
C PHE A 70 18.54 -10.68 7.47
N ARG A 71 19.33 -9.64 7.24
CA ARG A 71 20.75 -9.58 7.64
C ARG A 71 20.97 -9.02 9.04
N GLY A 72 19.92 -8.86 9.82
CA GLY A 72 19.98 -8.28 11.16
C GLY A 72 19.84 -6.75 11.19
N PRO A 73 19.92 -6.16 12.38
CA PRO A 73 19.70 -4.74 12.59
C PRO A 73 20.79 -3.88 11.98
N THR A 74 20.38 -2.76 11.37
CA THR A 74 21.28 -1.70 10.89
C THR A 74 20.69 -0.34 11.22
N PRO A 75 21.49 0.75 11.28
CA PRO A 75 20.97 2.10 11.52
C PRO A 75 19.88 2.51 10.50
N ARG A 76 19.97 1.99 9.27
CA ARG A 76 19.02 2.28 8.18
C ARG A 76 17.61 1.75 8.42
N ILE A 77 17.48 0.63 9.14
CA ILE A 77 16.20 -0.06 9.35
C ILE A 77 15.71 -0.01 10.80
N ARG A 78 16.28 0.87 11.62
CA ARG A 78 15.95 0.98 13.05
C ARG A 78 14.45 1.16 13.30
N SER A 79 13.76 1.89 12.44
CA SER A 79 12.30 2.11 12.53
C SER A 79 11.47 0.85 12.30
N MET A 80 12.01 -0.19 11.64
CA MET A 80 11.33 -1.50 11.50
C MET A 80 11.18 -2.25 12.85
N TYR A 81 11.94 -1.86 13.87
CA TYR A 81 11.90 -2.46 15.21
C TYR A 81 10.97 -1.71 16.19
N LEU A 82 10.26 -0.69 15.70
CA LEU A 82 9.25 0.03 16.48
C LEU A 82 7.96 -0.81 16.61
N ALA A 83 7.02 -0.33 17.41
CA ALA A 83 5.73 -0.98 17.59
C ALA A 83 4.88 -0.96 16.28
N PRO A 84 3.91 -1.87 16.12
CA PRO A 84 3.02 -1.92 14.94
C PRO A 84 2.38 -0.55 14.65
N GLY A 85 2.22 -0.23 13.36
CA GLY A 85 1.61 1.03 12.95
C GLY A 85 2.58 2.21 12.86
N HIS A 86 3.88 2.03 13.12
CA HIS A 86 4.88 3.05 12.80
C HIS A 86 5.26 3.00 11.31
N ALA A 87 5.64 4.15 10.76
CA ALA A 87 6.18 4.25 9.42
C ALA A 87 7.64 3.75 9.38
N TYR A 88 7.96 2.96 8.37
CA TYR A 88 9.34 2.69 7.96
C TYR A 88 9.54 3.23 6.56
N ILE A 89 10.39 4.24 6.43
CA ILE A 89 10.65 4.92 5.15
C ILE A 89 12.09 4.68 4.72
N PHE A 90 12.27 4.09 3.54
CA PHE A 90 13.60 3.96 2.96
C PHE A 90 13.67 4.55 1.55
N PHE A 91 14.89 4.94 1.16
CA PHE A 91 15.18 5.44 -0.17
C PHE A 91 15.69 4.29 -1.04
N ASN A 92 15.01 4.03 -2.15
CA ASN A 92 15.28 2.89 -3.02
C ASN A 92 15.93 3.32 -4.32
N TYR A 93 16.99 2.61 -4.73
CA TYR A 93 17.75 2.81 -5.98
C TYR A 93 18.13 4.28 -6.28
N GLY A 94 18.37 5.09 -5.25
CA GLY A 94 18.71 6.50 -5.44
C GLY A 94 17.63 7.38 -6.06
N ALA A 95 16.37 6.87 -6.18
CA ALA A 95 15.33 7.55 -6.94
C ALA A 95 14.04 7.83 -6.14
N HIS A 96 13.62 6.92 -5.25
CA HIS A 96 12.28 7.02 -4.65
C HIS A 96 12.26 6.60 -3.19
N PHE A 97 11.48 7.33 -2.39
CA PHE A 97 11.09 6.86 -1.06
C PHE A 97 9.99 5.80 -1.14
N MET A 98 9.97 4.90 -0.17
CA MET A 98 9.02 3.81 -0.05
C MET A 98 8.35 3.87 1.31
N LEU A 99 7.00 3.92 1.34
CA LEU A 99 6.20 3.89 2.56
C LEU A 99 5.93 2.46 2.97
N ASN A 100 6.37 2.11 4.20
CA ASN A 100 6.02 0.85 4.84
C ASN A 100 5.36 1.11 6.19
N VAL A 101 4.57 0.13 6.65
CA VAL A 101 3.96 0.08 7.98
C VAL A 101 4.61 -1.06 8.75
N VAL A 102 5.16 -0.78 9.93
CA VAL A 102 5.70 -1.79 10.85
C VAL A 102 4.56 -2.67 11.37
N SER A 103 4.79 -3.97 11.48
CA SER A 103 3.72 -4.95 11.72
C SER A 103 3.83 -5.76 12.99
N GLU A 104 5.04 -6.07 13.45
CA GLU A 104 5.27 -6.96 14.59
C GLU A 104 5.51 -6.18 15.90
N PRO A 105 5.44 -6.82 17.07
CA PRO A 105 5.78 -6.20 18.34
C PRO A 105 7.14 -5.54 18.33
N ALA A 106 7.31 -4.48 19.11
CA ALA A 106 8.57 -3.76 19.22
C ALA A 106 9.74 -4.71 19.53
N GLY A 107 10.85 -4.54 18.83
CA GLY A 107 12.00 -5.44 18.88
C GLY A 107 12.02 -6.53 17.80
N THR A 108 10.92 -6.77 17.10
CA THR A 108 10.84 -7.72 15.98
C THR A 108 10.68 -6.97 14.66
N ALA A 109 11.68 -7.05 13.79
CA ALA A 109 11.65 -6.33 12.52
C ALA A 109 10.78 -7.06 11.48
N ALA A 110 9.76 -6.37 11.04
CA ALA A 110 8.91 -6.77 9.91
C ALA A 110 8.15 -5.54 9.40
N ALA A 111 7.75 -5.55 8.14
CA ALA A 111 7.04 -4.41 7.57
C ALA A 111 6.15 -4.80 6.39
N ILE A 112 5.20 -3.92 6.10
CA ILE A 112 4.28 -4.01 4.98
C ILE A 112 4.53 -2.83 4.06
N LEU A 113 4.98 -3.09 2.83
CA LEU A 113 5.14 -2.07 1.80
C LEU A 113 3.77 -1.70 1.22
N ILE A 114 3.44 -0.40 1.23
CA ILE A 114 2.28 0.13 0.52
C ILE A 114 2.67 0.33 -0.95
N ARG A 115 1.94 -0.31 -1.86
CA ARG A 115 2.30 -0.34 -3.29
C ARG A 115 1.38 0.46 -4.20
N GLY A 116 0.11 0.48 -3.89
CA GLY A 116 -0.91 1.18 -4.67
C GLY A 116 -1.93 1.85 -3.78
N ILE A 117 -2.32 3.07 -4.15
CA ILE A 117 -3.34 3.86 -3.46
C ILE A 117 -4.31 4.40 -4.51
N GLU A 118 -5.60 4.28 -4.25
CA GLU A 118 -6.65 4.98 -4.99
C GLU A 118 -6.83 6.37 -4.38
N PRO A 119 -6.55 7.47 -5.11
CA PRO A 119 -6.68 8.83 -4.59
C PRO A 119 -8.13 9.17 -4.23
N LEU A 120 -8.35 9.81 -3.06
CA LEU A 120 -9.65 10.28 -2.59
C LEU A 120 -9.71 11.81 -2.52
N GLU A 121 -8.73 12.45 -1.87
CA GLU A 121 -8.68 13.90 -1.69
C GLU A 121 -7.32 14.46 -2.12
N GLY A 122 -7.29 15.70 -2.58
CA GLY A 122 -6.06 16.41 -2.96
C GLY A 122 -5.46 15.97 -4.30
N ILE A 123 -6.28 15.47 -5.22
CA ILE A 123 -5.84 14.94 -6.53
C ILE A 123 -5.04 15.98 -7.31
N GLU A 124 -5.49 17.24 -7.39
CA GLU A 124 -4.77 18.31 -8.08
C GLU A 124 -3.40 18.61 -7.46
N LEU A 125 -3.29 18.50 -6.13
CA LEU A 125 -2.02 18.64 -5.43
C LEU A 125 -1.09 17.46 -5.76
N MET A 126 -1.60 16.22 -5.78
CA MET A 126 -0.85 15.05 -6.23
C MET A 126 -0.37 15.18 -7.69
N GLN A 127 -1.21 15.74 -8.57
CA GLN A 127 -0.84 16.02 -9.97
C GLN A 127 0.34 16.99 -10.06
N ARG A 128 0.33 18.07 -9.27
CA ARG A 128 1.47 19.01 -9.19
C ARG A 128 2.74 18.30 -8.69
N HIS A 129 2.66 17.52 -7.62
CA HIS A 129 3.81 16.78 -7.08
C HIS A 129 4.39 15.78 -8.08
N ARG A 130 3.53 15.12 -8.84
CA ARG A 130 3.90 14.10 -9.84
C ARG A 130 4.19 14.67 -11.24
N LYS A 131 3.89 15.95 -11.48
CA LYS A 131 4.00 16.61 -12.80
C LYS A 131 3.27 15.82 -13.91
N THR A 132 2.08 15.31 -13.61
CA THR A 132 1.22 14.57 -14.55
C THR A 132 -0.25 14.76 -14.23
N THR A 133 -1.09 14.81 -15.26
CA THR A 133 -2.55 14.87 -15.14
C THR A 133 -3.21 13.48 -15.25
N LEU A 134 -2.44 12.45 -15.57
CA LEU A 134 -2.94 11.07 -15.71
C LEU A 134 -3.22 10.49 -14.32
N LEU A 135 -4.50 10.34 -13.97
CA LEU A 135 -4.94 9.91 -12.65
C LEU A 135 -4.28 8.60 -12.19
N LEU A 136 -4.21 7.58 -13.05
CA LEU A 136 -3.61 6.28 -12.74
C LEU A 136 -2.09 6.35 -12.52
N ASP A 137 -1.42 7.37 -13.04
CA ASP A 137 0.02 7.54 -12.87
C ASP A 137 0.40 8.26 -11.55
N LEU A 138 -0.58 8.76 -10.79
CA LEU A 138 -0.32 9.46 -9.55
C LEU A 138 0.24 8.52 -8.48
N THR A 139 -0.40 7.38 -8.25
CA THR A 139 -0.20 6.56 -7.04
C THR A 139 -0.10 5.06 -7.31
N ARG A 140 -0.12 4.65 -8.58
CA ARG A 140 0.03 3.27 -9.02
C ARG A 140 1.50 2.85 -9.00
N GLY A 141 1.97 2.38 -7.85
CA GLY A 141 3.34 1.96 -7.57
C GLY A 141 3.95 2.70 -6.37
N PRO A 142 4.83 2.03 -5.59
CA PRO A 142 5.28 2.52 -4.29
C PRO A 142 6.06 3.84 -4.35
N GLY A 143 6.94 4.01 -5.34
CA GLY A 143 7.66 5.27 -5.54
C GLY A 143 6.74 6.40 -6.02
N ARG A 144 5.76 6.09 -6.87
CA ARG A 144 4.79 7.07 -7.36
C ARG A 144 3.92 7.60 -6.21
N LEU A 145 3.38 6.71 -5.39
CA LEU A 145 2.55 7.11 -4.26
C LEU A 145 3.34 7.94 -3.24
N ALA A 146 4.58 7.57 -2.93
CA ALA A 146 5.40 8.34 -2.01
C ALA A 146 5.65 9.77 -2.53
N ALA A 147 5.94 9.92 -3.82
CA ALA A 147 6.10 11.23 -4.45
C ALA A 147 4.79 12.03 -4.47
N ALA A 148 3.65 11.40 -4.82
CA ALA A 148 2.34 12.04 -4.84
C ALA A 148 1.96 12.58 -3.46
N PHE A 149 2.20 11.80 -2.41
CA PHE A 149 1.91 12.15 -1.02
C PHE A 149 3.01 12.98 -0.35
N GLN A 150 4.11 13.33 -1.04
CA GLN A 150 5.26 14.04 -0.46
C GLN A 150 5.85 13.31 0.75
N ILE A 151 5.93 11.99 0.68
CA ILE A 151 6.51 11.15 1.73
C ILE A 151 8.01 11.03 1.50
N ASP A 152 8.78 11.36 2.53
CA ASP A 152 10.24 11.33 2.51
C ASP A 152 10.83 10.88 3.87
N ARG A 153 12.15 11.00 4.04
CA ARG A 153 12.89 10.59 5.24
C ARG A 153 12.36 11.18 6.55
N ARG A 154 11.75 12.36 6.52
CA ARG A 154 11.21 13.05 7.72
C ARG A 154 10.04 12.27 8.35
N HIS A 155 9.41 11.39 7.59
CA HIS A 155 8.29 10.56 8.04
C HIS A 155 8.72 9.20 8.60
N ASP A 156 10.05 8.87 8.55
CA ASP A 156 10.55 7.61 9.09
C ASP A 156 10.40 7.56 10.61
N GLY A 157 9.80 6.51 11.13
CA GLY A 157 9.51 6.31 12.55
C GLY A 157 8.27 7.04 13.08
N LEU A 158 7.49 7.75 12.24
CA LEU A 158 6.23 8.36 12.69
C LEU A 158 5.23 7.30 13.12
N ASP A 159 4.50 7.57 14.19
CA ASP A 159 3.35 6.78 14.63
C ASP A 159 2.13 7.11 13.76
N LEU A 160 1.78 6.23 12.84
CA LEU A 160 0.65 6.41 11.92
C LEU A 160 -0.73 6.19 12.60
N CYS A 161 -0.76 5.71 13.84
CA CYS A 161 -1.96 5.53 14.64
C CYS A 161 -2.19 6.69 15.63
N ALA A 162 -1.23 7.60 15.79
CA ALA A 162 -1.29 8.77 16.66
C ALA A 162 -1.66 10.06 15.88
N PRO A 163 -2.06 11.14 16.58
CA PRO A 163 -2.19 12.46 15.97
C PRO A 163 -0.87 12.91 15.33
N GLY A 164 -0.94 13.36 14.07
CA GLY A 164 0.25 13.78 13.31
C GLY A 164 -0.09 14.17 11.88
N PRO A 165 0.91 14.62 11.11
CA PRO A 165 0.69 15.02 9.72
C PRO A 165 0.36 13.83 8.81
N LEU A 166 1.03 12.68 9.00
CA LEU A 166 0.83 11.44 8.25
C LEU A 166 0.21 10.39 9.16
N TRP A 167 -0.90 9.77 8.76
CA TRP A 167 -1.61 8.79 9.58
C TRP A 167 -2.46 7.83 8.76
N LEU A 168 -2.82 6.69 9.38
CA LEU A 168 -3.71 5.68 8.81
C LEU A 168 -5.14 5.87 9.32
N GLY A 169 -6.10 5.69 8.42
CA GLY A 169 -7.52 5.78 8.70
C GLY A 169 -8.34 4.68 8.07
N GLU A 170 -9.62 4.70 8.37
CA GLU A 170 -10.63 3.85 7.74
C GLU A 170 -11.83 4.68 7.30
N THR A 171 -12.55 4.17 6.32
CA THR A 171 -13.81 4.74 5.80
C THR A 171 -14.85 3.64 5.69
N SER A 172 -16.10 4.03 5.46
CA SER A 172 -17.19 3.12 5.10
C SER A 172 -17.19 2.71 3.62
N HIS A 173 -16.14 3.07 2.86
CA HIS A 173 -16.06 2.69 1.44
C HIS A 173 -15.98 1.15 1.32
N PRO A 174 -16.83 0.52 0.49
CA PRO A 174 -16.80 -0.92 0.33
C PRO A 174 -15.47 -1.38 -0.29
N ILE A 175 -15.01 -2.54 0.15
CA ILE A 175 -13.78 -3.17 -0.33
C ILE A 175 -14.16 -4.33 -1.24
N GLY A 176 -13.59 -4.39 -2.44
CA GLY A 176 -13.72 -5.51 -3.35
C GLY A 176 -12.99 -6.77 -2.84
N PRO A 177 -13.09 -7.89 -3.58
CA PRO A 177 -12.37 -9.12 -3.22
C PRO A 177 -10.86 -8.87 -3.12
N ILE A 178 -10.25 -9.36 -2.03
CA ILE A 178 -8.79 -9.29 -1.83
C ILE A 178 -8.16 -10.59 -2.29
N GLU A 179 -7.22 -10.49 -3.23
CA GLU A 179 -6.44 -11.61 -3.73
C GLU A 179 -4.97 -11.52 -3.32
N SER A 180 -4.28 -12.65 -3.50
CA SER A 180 -2.84 -12.74 -3.24
C SER A 180 -2.10 -13.22 -4.48
N THR A 181 -0.85 -12.76 -4.62
CA THR A 181 0.07 -13.13 -5.70
C THR A 181 1.52 -13.00 -5.23
N VAL A 182 2.46 -13.29 -6.10
CA VAL A 182 3.88 -13.08 -5.84
C VAL A 182 4.23 -11.60 -5.77
N ARG A 183 5.27 -11.28 -4.98
CA ARG A 183 5.80 -9.93 -4.82
C ARG A 183 6.56 -9.47 -6.07
N ILE A 184 6.67 -8.17 -6.27
CA ILE A 184 7.31 -7.57 -7.45
C ILE A 184 8.72 -7.07 -7.12
N GLY A 185 9.67 -7.36 -8.03
CA GLY A 185 11.02 -6.79 -7.98
C GLY A 185 11.93 -7.40 -6.91
N ILE A 186 11.62 -8.61 -6.46
CA ILE A 186 12.46 -9.38 -5.53
C ILE A 186 12.99 -10.65 -6.21
N THR A 187 14.15 -11.13 -5.76
CA THR A 187 14.81 -12.35 -6.28
C THR A 187 14.85 -13.48 -5.27
N ARG A 188 14.67 -13.19 -3.98
CA ARG A 188 14.65 -14.19 -2.89
C ARG A 188 13.22 -14.44 -2.45
N ALA A 189 12.87 -15.68 -2.15
CA ALA A 189 11.50 -16.08 -1.78
C ALA A 189 10.43 -15.47 -2.71
N ALA A 190 10.74 -15.45 -4.03
CA ALA A 190 9.93 -14.79 -5.05
C ALA A 190 8.64 -15.55 -5.36
N ASP A 191 8.57 -16.82 -5.00
CA ASP A 191 7.42 -17.74 -5.14
C ASP A 191 6.34 -17.53 -4.07
N ARG A 192 6.66 -16.84 -2.97
CA ARG A 192 5.71 -16.64 -1.85
C ARG A 192 4.60 -15.66 -2.23
N LEU A 193 3.34 -16.03 -1.96
CA LEU A 193 2.14 -15.22 -2.22
C LEU A 193 1.92 -14.16 -1.13
N LEU A 194 2.87 -13.24 -0.99
CA LEU A 194 2.89 -12.21 0.05
C LEU A 194 2.59 -10.79 -0.49
N ARG A 195 2.02 -10.70 -1.65
CA ARG A 195 1.47 -9.46 -2.21
C ARG A 195 -0.05 -9.58 -2.25
N PHE A 196 -0.74 -8.61 -1.65
CA PHE A 196 -2.18 -8.56 -1.55
C PHE A 196 -2.71 -7.36 -2.31
N TYR A 197 -3.87 -7.52 -2.97
CA TYR A 197 -4.46 -6.45 -3.76
C TYR A 197 -5.98 -6.59 -3.87
N GLU A 198 -6.65 -5.47 -4.06
CA GLU A 198 -8.08 -5.43 -4.39
C GLU A 198 -8.26 -5.76 -5.86
N ARG A 199 -8.92 -6.88 -6.15
CA ARG A 199 -9.15 -7.34 -7.52
C ARG A 199 -9.93 -6.32 -8.33
N GLY A 200 -9.49 -6.07 -9.57
CA GLY A 200 -10.17 -5.17 -10.50
C GLY A 200 -9.93 -3.69 -10.23
N ASN A 201 -9.26 -3.32 -9.16
CA ASN A 201 -8.98 -1.92 -8.88
C ASN A 201 -7.88 -1.39 -9.84
N PRO A 202 -8.13 -0.30 -10.60
CA PRO A 202 -7.21 0.19 -11.63
C PRO A 202 -5.89 0.76 -11.07
N PHE A 203 -5.82 1.05 -9.77
CA PHE A 203 -4.61 1.55 -9.10
C PHE A 203 -3.67 0.43 -8.62
N VAL A 204 -4.03 -0.84 -8.80
CA VAL A 204 -3.13 -1.97 -8.55
C VAL A 204 -1.99 -1.94 -9.57
N SER A 205 -0.73 -2.04 -9.11
CA SER A 205 0.45 -2.03 -9.97
C SER A 205 0.69 -3.40 -10.62
N GLY A 206 1.51 -3.45 -11.68
CA GLY A 206 1.85 -4.71 -12.37
C GLY A 206 1.00 -5.01 -13.59
N PRO A 207 0.92 -6.28 -14.03
CA PRO A 207 0.31 -6.66 -15.29
C PRO A 207 -1.21 -6.41 -15.32
N LYS A 208 -1.73 -6.06 -16.49
CA LYS A 208 -3.16 -5.77 -16.70
C LYS A 208 -4.10 -6.94 -16.37
N SER A 209 -3.59 -8.18 -16.39
CA SER A 209 -4.37 -9.38 -16.04
C SER A 209 -4.94 -9.33 -14.61
N LEU A 210 -4.30 -8.62 -13.69
CA LEU A 210 -4.78 -8.42 -12.33
C LEU A 210 -6.00 -7.50 -12.23
N LEU A 211 -6.28 -6.75 -13.30
CA LEU A 211 -7.41 -5.80 -13.39
C LEU A 211 -8.65 -6.45 -13.99
N LEU A 212 -8.56 -7.67 -14.52
CA LEU A 212 -9.68 -8.36 -15.14
C LEU A 212 -10.55 -9.04 -14.08
N PRO A 213 -11.90 -9.06 -14.23
CA PRO A 213 -12.77 -9.91 -13.42
C PRO A 213 -12.31 -11.36 -13.60
N GLY A 214 -12.14 -12.11 -12.50
CA GLY A 214 -11.61 -13.46 -12.57
C GLY A 214 -12.48 -14.38 -13.42
N THR A 215 -11.87 -15.00 -14.39
CA THR A 215 -12.33 -16.27 -14.92
C THR A 215 -12.19 -17.29 -13.78
N THR A 216 -13.31 -17.77 -13.25
CA THR A 216 -13.33 -18.94 -12.37
C THR A 216 -12.58 -20.06 -13.08
N SER A 217 -11.42 -20.48 -12.53
CA SER A 217 -10.73 -21.68 -12.99
C SER A 217 -11.70 -22.84 -12.81
N LYS A 218 -12.22 -23.37 -13.91
CA LYS A 218 -12.90 -24.67 -13.93
C LYS A 218 -11.87 -25.68 -13.44
N THR A 219 -12.05 -26.19 -12.24
CA THR A 219 -11.40 -27.41 -11.75
C THR A 219 -11.72 -28.50 -12.76
N SER A 220 -10.75 -28.91 -13.57
CA SER A 220 -10.83 -30.09 -14.39
C SER A 220 -10.87 -31.29 -13.44
N SER A 221 -12.08 -31.83 -13.21
CA SER A 221 -12.24 -33.15 -12.63
C SER A 221 -11.68 -34.16 -13.63
N SER A 222 -10.50 -34.70 -13.35
CA SER A 222 -9.97 -35.87 -14.03
C SER A 222 -10.89 -37.04 -13.72
N ARG A 223 -11.69 -37.45 -14.72
CA ARG A 223 -12.36 -38.74 -14.71
C ARG A 223 -11.27 -39.81 -14.89
N SER A 224 -11.05 -40.58 -13.85
CA SER A 224 -10.34 -41.86 -13.92
C SER A 224 -11.19 -42.82 -14.75
N LYS A 225 -10.57 -43.43 -15.74
CA LYS A 225 -10.96 -44.71 -16.32
C LYS A 225 -10.01 -45.76 -15.81
#